data_c394335b8c34296d69fa1ce78f68f631
#
_entry.id   c394335b8c34296d69fa1ce78f68f631
#
_cell.length_a   1.000
_cell.length_b   1.000
_cell.length_c   1.000
_cell.angle_alpha   90.00
_cell.angle_beta   90.00
_cell.angle_gamma   90.00
#
_symmetry.space_group_name_H-M   'P 1'
#
loop_
_entity.id
_entity.type
_entity.pdbx_description
1 polymer ?
#
loop_
_entity_poly.entity_id
_entity_poly.type
_entity_poly.pdbx_seq_one_letter_code
_entity_poly.pdbx_strand_id
1 'polypeptide(L)'
;QEGNPKKRLFRLQEDNGIINRMGFNNAGLEAAIVQLKKNKKQLIIGGNIGKNTETPSEGYTADYLECFEALHPYVDYFVLNVSCPNVGSHAKLNDKDYLEELIKAVQSLNATFEKSKPILLKIAPDLNDTQLDEIIELVAMTKLEGVIASNTSISREDLKTDDTTLESIG
;
A
#
# COMPACT_ATOMS: atom_id res chain seq x y z
N GLN A 1 6.48 -10.18 6.96
CA GLN A 1 5.85 -11.36 6.31
C GLN A 1 6.71 -11.90 5.18
N GLU A 2 6.63 -13.19 4.89
CA GLU A 2 7.50 -13.86 3.88
C GLU A 2 7.12 -13.51 2.43
N GLY A 3 5.87 -13.16 2.20
CA GLY A 3 5.30 -12.98 0.87
C GLY A 3 4.94 -14.30 0.20
N ASN A 4 4.54 -14.23 -1.08
CA ASN A 4 4.09 -15.40 -1.82
C ASN A 4 5.24 -16.39 -2.14
N PRO A 5 4.94 -17.68 -2.38
CA PRO A 5 5.94 -18.66 -2.82
C PRO A 5 6.69 -18.23 -4.10
N LYS A 6 7.93 -18.64 -4.22
CA LYS A 6 8.72 -18.47 -5.45
C LYS A 6 8.24 -19.52 -6.50
N LYS A 7 8.26 -19.24 -7.80
CA LYS A 7 8.66 -17.97 -8.45
C LYS A 7 7.54 -16.95 -8.34
N ARG A 8 7.89 -15.68 -8.16
CA ARG A 8 6.95 -14.60 -7.93
C ARG A 8 7.29 -13.29 -8.65
N LEU A 9 8.29 -13.36 -9.56
CA LEU A 9 8.72 -12.25 -10.40
C LEU A 9 9.04 -12.82 -11.79
N PHE A 10 8.42 -12.28 -12.83
CA PHE A 10 8.48 -12.78 -14.20
C PHE A 10 8.78 -11.62 -15.15
N ARG A 11 9.85 -11.78 -15.93
CA ARG A 11 10.26 -10.79 -16.92
C ARG A 11 9.60 -11.10 -18.25
N LEU A 12 8.90 -10.12 -18.80
CA LEU A 12 8.32 -10.13 -20.15
C LEU A 12 9.28 -9.38 -21.08
N GLN A 13 10.15 -10.11 -21.78
CA GLN A 13 11.24 -9.49 -22.57
C GLN A 13 10.71 -8.69 -23.75
N GLU A 14 9.71 -9.19 -24.46
CA GLU A 14 9.13 -8.56 -25.65
C GLU A 14 8.36 -7.28 -25.29
N ASP A 15 7.82 -7.21 -24.07
CA ASP A 15 7.04 -6.08 -23.54
C ASP A 15 7.88 -5.09 -22.74
N ASN A 16 9.17 -5.40 -22.51
CA ASN A 16 10.00 -4.66 -21.55
C ASN A 16 9.33 -4.50 -20.17
N GLY A 17 8.54 -5.49 -19.78
CA GLY A 17 7.70 -5.49 -18.61
C GLY A 17 8.09 -6.52 -17.56
N ILE A 18 7.47 -6.41 -16.39
CA ILE A 18 7.60 -7.36 -15.29
C ILE A 18 6.22 -7.62 -14.71
N ILE A 19 5.86 -8.90 -14.62
CA ILE A 19 4.72 -9.34 -13.78
C ILE A 19 5.27 -9.80 -12.45
N ASN A 20 4.60 -9.41 -11.36
CA ASN A 20 4.96 -9.87 -10.04
C ASN A 20 3.73 -10.27 -9.21
N ARG A 21 3.98 -11.23 -8.33
CA ARG A 21 3.07 -11.65 -7.25
C ARG A 21 3.86 -11.75 -5.95
N MET A 22 4.55 -10.67 -5.57
CA MET A 22 5.51 -10.67 -4.46
C MET A 22 4.86 -10.94 -3.10
N GLY A 23 3.62 -10.49 -2.87
CA GLY A 23 2.93 -10.66 -1.60
C GLY A 23 3.53 -9.80 -0.47
N PHE A 24 4.08 -8.64 -0.80
CA PHE A 24 4.64 -7.67 0.15
C PHE A 24 5.67 -8.27 1.11
N ASN A 25 6.55 -9.13 0.61
CA ASN A 25 7.61 -9.72 1.43
C ASN A 25 8.48 -8.64 2.08
N ASN A 26 8.67 -8.77 3.37
CA ASN A 26 9.50 -7.84 4.16
C ASN A 26 10.00 -8.55 5.43
N ALA A 27 11.00 -7.97 6.06
CA ALA A 27 11.61 -8.51 7.27
C ALA A 27 10.82 -8.18 8.56
N GLY A 28 9.72 -7.47 8.46
CA GLY A 28 8.89 -7.06 9.59
C GLY A 28 9.22 -5.68 10.14
N LEU A 29 8.33 -5.21 10.99
CA LEU A 29 8.36 -3.86 11.56
C LEU A 29 9.63 -3.61 12.41
N GLU A 30 9.97 -4.55 13.28
CA GLU A 30 11.15 -4.44 14.13
C GLU A 30 12.45 -4.33 13.33
N ALA A 31 12.59 -5.17 12.28
CA ALA A 31 13.75 -5.12 11.40
C ALA A 31 13.85 -3.79 10.66
N ALA A 32 12.72 -3.23 10.21
CA ALA A 32 12.67 -1.90 9.60
C ALA A 32 13.16 -0.84 10.58
N ILE A 33 12.68 -0.84 11.83
CA ILE A 33 13.10 0.10 12.87
C ILE A 33 14.60 0.01 13.14
N VAL A 34 15.15 -1.21 13.22
CA VAL A 34 16.60 -1.41 13.40
C VAL A 34 17.42 -0.77 12.28
N GLN A 35 16.94 -0.84 11.02
CA GLN A 35 17.63 -0.19 9.90
C GLN A 35 17.43 1.33 9.91
N LEU A 36 16.23 1.81 10.22
CA LEU A 36 15.93 3.25 10.28
C LEU A 36 16.75 3.95 11.36
N LYS A 37 16.98 3.33 12.51
CA LYS A 37 17.86 3.83 13.57
C LYS A 37 19.30 4.05 13.12
N LYS A 38 19.75 3.36 12.07
CA LYS A 38 21.10 3.52 11.49
C LYS A 38 21.20 4.69 10.51
N ASN A 39 20.06 5.28 10.11
CA ASN A 39 20.04 6.37 9.15
C ASN A 39 20.64 7.66 9.76
N LYS A 40 21.87 7.97 9.37
CA LYS A 40 22.59 9.19 9.79
C LYS A 40 22.62 10.27 8.71
N LYS A 41 21.98 10.03 7.55
CA LYS A 41 22.14 10.87 6.35
C LYS A 41 21.10 11.97 6.21
N GLN A 42 20.20 12.13 7.14
CA GLN A 42 19.10 13.12 7.07
C GLN A 42 18.29 13.03 5.74
N LEU A 43 18.06 11.82 5.26
CA LEU A 43 17.22 11.58 4.09
C LEU A 43 15.76 11.74 4.49
N ILE A 44 14.96 12.26 3.56
CA ILE A 44 13.50 12.23 3.69
C ILE A 44 13.04 10.77 3.51
N ILE A 45 12.38 10.22 4.51
CA ILE A 45 11.95 8.83 4.55
C ILE A 45 10.43 8.75 4.65
N GLY A 46 9.80 8.04 3.69
CA GLY A 46 8.39 7.70 3.74
C GLY A 46 8.15 6.34 4.38
N GLY A 47 7.23 6.28 5.33
CA GLY A 47 6.73 5.03 5.90
C GLY A 47 5.57 4.48 5.05
N ASN A 48 5.84 3.55 4.13
CA ASN A 48 4.79 2.90 3.34
C ASN A 48 4.24 1.71 4.12
N ILE A 49 3.06 1.87 4.69
CA ILE A 49 2.42 0.90 5.58
C ILE A 49 1.19 0.25 4.96
N GLY A 50 0.92 -0.97 5.35
CA GLY A 50 -0.21 -1.75 4.89
C GLY A 50 -0.51 -2.90 5.85
N LYS A 51 -1.65 -3.54 5.67
CA LYS A 51 -2.03 -4.71 6.46
C LYS A 51 -1.19 -5.94 6.10
N ASN A 52 -1.06 -6.87 7.03
CA ASN A 52 -0.52 -8.20 6.76
C ASN A 52 -1.46 -9.04 5.89
N THR A 53 -0.90 -9.97 5.14
CA THR A 53 -1.68 -10.88 4.28
C THR A 53 -2.59 -11.80 5.10
N GLU A 54 -2.13 -12.26 6.25
CA GLU A 54 -2.83 -13.22 7.11
C GLU A 54 -3.80 -12.55 8.10
N THR A 55 -3.75 -11.23 8.26
CA THR A 55 -4.65 -10.51 9.16
C THR A 55 -6.09 -10.59 8.63
N PRO A 56 -7.06 -11.04 9.44
CA PRO A 56 -8.46 -11.03 9.06
C PRO A 56 -9.00 -9.59 8.94
N SER A 57 -10.11 -9.42 8.24
CA SER A 57 -10.65 -8.09 7.87
C SER A 57 -10.91 -7.17 9.05
N GLU A 58 -11.25 -7.73 10.20
CA GLU A 58 -11.52 -7.02 11.44
C GLU A 58 -10.24 -6.40 12.04
N GLY A 59 -9.09 -6.95 11.70
CA GLY A 59 -7.78 -6.53 12.19
C GLY A 59 -7.03 -5.56 11.28
N TYR A 60 -7.54 -5.25 10.08
CA TYR A 60 -6.80 -4.43 9.09
C TYR A 60 -6.38 -3.07 9.66
N THR A 61 -7.31 -2.36 10.28
CA THR A 61 -7.02 -1.05 10.87
C THR A 61 -5.94 -1.13 11.95
N ALA A 62 -5.96 -2.18 12.77
CA ALA A 62 -4.95 -2.37 13.82
C ALA A 62 -3.53 -2.51 13.24
N ASP A 63 -3.35 -3.25 12.14
CA ASP A 63 -2.06 -3.38 11.45
C ASP A 63 -1.50 -2.02 11.01
N TYR A 64 -2.37 -1.14 10.46
CA TYR A 64 -1.95 0.22 10.07
C TYR A 64 -1.57 1.07 11.28
N LEU A 65 -2.36 1.03 12.35
CA LEU A 65 -2.10 1.82 13.56
C LEU A 65 -0.81 1.37 14.26
N GLU A 66 -0.57 0.06 14.39
CA GLU A 66 0.67 -0.48 14.96
C GLU A 66 1.89 -0.03 14.15
N CYS A 67 1.84 -0.18 12.83
CA CYS A 67 2.93 0.27 11.95
C CYS A 67 3.14 1.79 12.04
N PHE A 68 2.06 2.56 12.07
CA PHE A 68 2.11 4.02 12.16
C PHE A 68 2.79 4.47 13.46
N GLU A 69 2.32 3.97 14.59
CA GLU A 69 2.85 4.32 15.90
C GLU A 69 4.35 3.98 16.02
N ALA A 70 4.70 2.75 15.66
CA ALA A 70 6.07 2.25 15.81
C ALA A 70 7.07 2.94 14.87
N LEU A 71 6.66 3.33 13.65
CA LEU A 71 7.52 4.01 12.67
C LEU A 71 7.54 5.53 12.86
N HIS A 72 6.57 6.10 13.57
CA HIS A 72 6.44 7.55 13.70
C HIS A 72 7.74 8.28 14.07
N PRO A 73 8.60 7.80 15.00
CA PRO A 73 9.85 8.50 15.34
C PRO A 73 10.90 8.47 14.22
N TYR A 74 10.76 7.65 13.18
CA TYR A 74 11.82 7.32 12.23
C TYR A 74 11.56 7.74 10.79
N VAL A 75 10.34 8.17 10.46
CA VAL A 75 9.95 8.55 9.10
C VAL A 75 9.48 10.01 9.06
N ASP A 76 9.49 10.63 7.88
CA ASP A 76 9.08 12.03 7.71
C ASP A 76 7.62 12.17 7.29
N TYR A 77 7.07 11.19 6.60
CA TYR A 77 5.67 11.10 6.18
C TYR A 77 5.22 9.64 6.09
N PHE A 78 3.91 9.43 5.99
CA PHE A 78 3.33 8.09 5.83
C PHE A 78 2.59 7.93 4.51
N VAL A 79 2.57 6.70 4.02
CA VAL A 79 1.76 6.28 2.89
C VAL A 79 0.88 5.12 3.33
N LEU A 80 -0.43 5.33 3.30
CA LEU A 80 -1.42 4.26 3.48
C LEU A 80 -1.54 3.49 2.17
N ASN A 81 -0.95 2.31 2.12
CA ASN A 81 -0.96 1.46 0.93
C ASN A 81 -2.21 0.59 0.90
N VAL A 82 -3.28 1.10 0.30
CA VAL A 82 -4.55 0.38 0.10
C VAL A 82 -4.68 -0.20 -1.30
N SER A 83 -3.66 -0.06 -2.13
CA SER A 83 -3.63 -0.40 -3.56
C SER A 83 -3.34 -1.87 -3.86
N CYS A 84 -3.66 -2.80 -2.95
CA CYS A 84 -3.41 -4.23 -3.21
C CYS A 84 -4.46 -4.80 -4.17
N PRO A 85 -4.07 -5.25 -5.38
CA PRO A 85 -5.02 -5.74 -6.39
C PRO A 85 -5.51 -7.17 -6.11
N ASN A 86 -5.05 -7.84 -5.08
CA ASN A 86 -5.42 -9.23 -4.81
C ASN A 86 -6.90 -9.34 -4.44
N VAL A 87 -7.66 -9.65 -5.46
CA VAL A 87 -9.09 -9.89 -5.54
C VAL A 87 -9.51 -10.97 -4.54
N GLY A 88 -10.54 -10.72 -3.79
CA GLY A 88 -11.17 -11.70 -2.89
C GLY A 88 -11.16 -11.33 -1.41
N SER A 89 -10.02 -10.99 -0.83
CA SER A 89 -9.93 -10.58 0.58
C SER A 89 -9.79 -9.07 0.80
N HIS A 90 -9.62 -8.30 -0.28
CA HIS A 90 -9.28 -6.87 -0.24
C HIS A 90 -10.39 -5.95 -0.76
N ALA A 91 -11.56 -6.49 -1.09
CA ALA A 91 -12.74 -5.69 -1.47
C ALA A 91 -13.05 -4.60 -0.42
N LYS A 92 -12.83 -4.90 0.85
CA LYS A 92 -13.01 -3.96 1.96
C LYS A 92 -12.06 -2.75 1.90
N LEU A 93 -10.84 -2.92 1.38
CA LEU A 93 -9.89 -1.80 1.24
C LEU A 93 -10.23 -0.83 0.09
N ASN A 94 -11.18 -1.21 -0.78
CA ASN A 94 -11.71 -0.35 -1.84
C ASN A 94 -13.10 0.19 -1.48
N ASP A 95 -13.60 -0.14 -0.30
CA ASP A 95 -14.84 0.38 0.24
C ASP A 95 -14.61 1.78 0.80
N LYS A 96 -15.36 2.77 0.31
CA LYS A 96 -15.22 4.19 0.70
C LYS A 96 -15.39 4.39 2.20
N ASP A 97 -16.38 3.74 2.79
CA ASP A 97 -16.69 3.91 4.21
C ASP A 97 -15.56 3.36 5.07
N TYR A 98 -15.03 2.18 4.70
CA TYR A 98 -13.87 1.61 5.39
C TYR A 98 -12.61 2.47 5.25
N LEU A 99 -12.36 3.01 4.05
CA LEU A 99 -11.22 3.91 3.83
C LEU A 99 -11.33 5.18 4.67
N GLU A 100 -12.53 5.73 4.77
CA GLU A 100 -12.79 6.90 5.62
C GLU A 100 -12.51 6.60 7.09
N GLU A 101 -13.00 5.47 7.60
CA GLU A 101 -12.74 5.03 8.98
C GLU A 101 -11.24 4.81 9.24
N LEU A 102 -10.54 4.14 8.33
CA LEU A 102 -9.10 3.91 8.42
C LEU A 102 -8.32 5.23 8.47
N ILE A 103 -8.62 6.15 7.55
CA ILE A 103 -7.94 7.44 7.47
C ILE A 103 -8.17 8.23 8.76
N LYS A 104 -9.42 8.31 9.23
CA LYS A 104 -9.76 8.99 10.48
C LYS A 104 -9.06 8.37 11.70
N ALA A 105 -8.96 7.06 11.76
CA ALA A 105 -8.26 6.37 12.85
C ALA A 105 -6.77 6.72 12.84
N VAL A 106 -6.11 6.70 11.69
CA VAL A 106 -4.70 7.06 11.57
C VAL A 106 -4.48 8.55 11.84
N GLN A 107 -5.34 9.44 11.36
CA GLN A 107 -5.27 10.88 11.67
C GLN A 107 -5.45 11.16 13.15
N SER A 108 -6.39 10.45 13.81
CA SER A 108 -6.59 10.58 15.25
C SER A 108 -5.37 10.17 16.04
N LEU A 109 -4.72 9.07 15.65
CA LEU A 109 -3.45 8.64 16.25
C LEU A 109 -2.34 9.66 15.96
N ASN A 110 -2.24 10.15 14.71
CA ASN A 110 -1.25 11.16 14.33
C ASN A 110 -1.35 12.44 15.17
N ALA A 111 -2.56 12.85 15.52
CA ALA A 111 -2.81 14.03 16.34
C ALA A 111 -2.37 13.86 17.81
N THR A 112 -2.11 12.64 18.29
CA THR A 112 -1.62 12.41 19.67
C THR A 112 -0.12 12.68 19.82
N PHE A 113 0.61 12.72 18.69
CA PHE A 113 2.05 13.01 18.73
C PHE A 113 2.31 14.53 18.80
N GLU A 114 3.41 14.91 19.42
CA GLU A 114 3.84 16.31 19.51
C GLU A 114 3.94 16.99 18.13
N LYS A 115 4.37 16.22 17.13
CA LYS A 115 4.47 16.68 15.74
C LYS A 115 3.76 15.70 14.82
N SER A 116 2.62 16.09 14.28
CA SER A 116 1.92 15.33 13.25
C SER A 116 2.74 15.23 11.96
N LYS A 117 2.55 14.16 11.20
CA LYS A 117 3.25 13.90 9.94
C LYS A 117 2.27 13.84 8.77
N PRO A 118 2.70 14.25 7.56
CA PRO A 118 1.86 14.12 6.38
C PRO A 118 1.47 12.66 6.13
N ILE A 119 0.22 12.45 5.70
CA ILE A 119 -0.33 11.14 5.36
C ILE A 119 -0.80 11.18 3.92
N LEU A 120 -0.28 10.28 3.10
CA LEU A 120 -0.64 10.11 1.69
C LEU A 120 -1.41 8.82 1.49
N LEU A 121 -2.37 8.81 0.58
CA LEU A 121 -3.09 7.60 0.16
C LEU A 121 -2.50 7.07 -1.15
N LYS A 122 -2.06 5.81 -1.18
CA LYS A 122 -1.59 5.18 -2.42
C LYS A 122 -2.68 4.30 -3.01
N ILE A 123 -3.08 4.62 -4.24
CA ILE A 123 -4.19 3.99 -4.96
C ILE A 123 -3.71 3.01 -6.04
N ALA A 124 -4.61 2.10 -6.47
CA ALA A 124 -4.42 1.27 -7.64
C ALA A 124 -4.64 2.06 -8.94
N PRO A 125 -4.00 1.69 -10.05
CA PRO A 125 -4.24 2.34 -11.34
C PRO A 125 -5.52 1.86 -12.04
N ASP A 126 -6.06 0.71 -11.62
CA ASP A 126 -7.16 0.01 -12.29
C ASP A 126 -8.55 0.40 -11.71
N LEU A 127 -8.65 1.59 -11.12
CA LEU A 127 -9.91 2.14 -10.63
C LEU A 127 -10.75 2.68 -11.78
N ASN A 128 -12.06 2.46 -11.73
CA ASN A 128 -12.99 3.10 -12.65
C ASN A 128 -13.30 4.55 -12.23
N ASP A 129 -13.95 5.32 -13.12
CA ASP A 129 -14.22 6.75 -12.89
C ASP A 129 -15.01 7.00 -11.60
N THR A 130 -16.00 6.17 -11.30
CA THR A 130 -16.78 6.28 -10.05
C THR A 130 -15.90 6.11 -8.82
N GLN A 131 -15.01 5.12 -8.82
CA GLN A 131 -14.07 4.89 -7.72
C GLN A 131 -13.05 6.01 -7.60
N LEU A 132 -12.62 6.60 -8.73
CA LEU A 132 -11.73 7.78 -8.72
C LEU A 132 -12.44 8.98 -8.11
N ASP A 133 -13.70 9.24 -8.47
CA ASP A 133 -14.50 10.32 -7.90
C ASP A 133 -14.68 10.13 -6.39
N GLU A 134 -14.98 8.91 -5.93
CA GLU A 134 -15.07 8.57 -4.51
C GLU A 134 -13.77 8.84 -3.75
N ILE A 135 -12.61 8.52 -4.35
CA ILE A 135 -11.30 8.81 -3.76
C ILE A 135 -11.04 10.31 -3.69
N ILE A 136 -11.39 11.06 -4.74
CA ILE A 136 -11.25 12.52 -4.77
C ILE A 136 -12.07 13.15 -3.64
N GLU A 137 -13.34 12.76 -3.51
CA GLU A 137 -14.21 13.21 -2.43
C GLU A 137 -13.64 12.85 -1.04
N LEU A 138 -13.20 11.62 -0.87
CA LEU A 138 -12.63 11.13 0.38
C LEU A 138 -11.40 11.93 0.80
N VAL A 139 -10.47 12.17 -0.12
CA VAL A 139 -9.25 12.96 0.12
C VAL A 139 -9.61 14.40 0.50
N ALA A 140 -10.59 15.01 -0.20
CA ALA A 140 -11.06 16.35 0.11
C ALA A 140 -11.73 16.45 1.49
N MET A 141 -12.59 15.49 1.82
CA MET A 141 -13.31 15.47 3.12
C MET A 141 -12.36 15.22 4.29
N THR A 142 -11.44 14.28 4.14
CA THR A 142 -10.49 13.91 5.21
C THR A 142 -9.29 14.84 5.29
N LYS A 143 -9.10 15.72 4.30
CA LYS A 143 -7.96 16.65 4.21
C LYS A 143 -6.62 15.93 4.26
N LEU A 144 -6.52 14.76 3.60
CA LEU A 144 -5.24 14.11 3.40
C LEU A 144 -4.28 15.00 2.62
N GLU A 145 -3.00 14.92 2.93
CA GLU A 145 -1.97 15.75 2.33
C GLU A 145 -1.64 15.40 0.87
N GLY A 146 -2.11 14.23 0.39
CA GLY A 146 -1.95 13.89 -1.02
C GLY A 146 -2.28 12.44 -1.37
N VAL A 147 -2.14 12.16 -2.67
CA VAL A 147 -2.38 10.84 -3.28
C VAL A 147 -1.14 10.42 -4.05
N ILE A 148 -0.79 9.14 -3.98
CA ILE A 148 0.22 8.52 -4.83
C ILE A 148 -0.50 7.71 -5.92
N ALA A 149 -0.45 8.21 -7.14
CA ALA A 149 -0.91 7.53 -8.31
C ALA A 149 0.32 7.04 -9.12
N SER A 150 0.62 5.76 -9.14
CA SER A 150 -0.18 4.71 -8.52
C SER A 150 0.67 3.47 -8.20
N ASN A 151 -0.01 2.34 -7.97
CA ASN A 151 0.59 1.01 -7.92
C ASN A 151 0.80 0.44 -9.34
N THR A 152 1.25 -0.81 -9.44
CA THR A 152 1.30 -1.56 -10.71
C THR A 152 -0.11 -1.94 -11.17
N SER A 153 -0.35 -1.88 -12.50
CA SER A 153 -1.60 -2.33 -13.13
C SER A 153 -1.73 -3.86 -13.09
N ILE A 154 -2.98 -4.33 -13.11
CA ILE A 154 -3.33 -5.73 -13.34
C ILE A 154 -3.69 -6.01 -14.81
N SER A 155 -3.86 -4.98 -15.63
CA SER A 155 -4.16 -5.14 -17.05
C SER A 155 -3.07 -5.96 -17.77
N ARG A 156 -3.52 -6.78 -18.69
CA ARG A 156 -2.67 -7.57 -19.59
C ARG A 156 -2.90 -7.19 -21.05
N GLU A 157 -3.69 -6.14 -21.28
CA GLU A 157 -4.01 -5.65 -22.61
C GLU A 157 -2.75 -5.14 -23.34
N ASP A 158 -2.71 -5.33 -24.66
CA ASP A 158 -1.63 -4.91 -25.53
C ASP A 158 -0.25 -5.52 -25.25
N LEU A 159 -0.16 -6.58 -24.45
CA LEU A 159 1.08 -7.35 -24.27
C LEU A 159 1.36 -8.19 -25.51
N LYS A 160 2.63 -8.31 -25.88
CA LYS A 160 3.13 -9.18 -26.96
C LYS A 160 3.35 -10.61 -26.51
N THR A 161 3.59 -10.79 -25.21
CA THR A 161 3.73 -12.10 -24.59
C THR A 161 2.43 -12.87 -24.75
N ASP A 162 2.52 -14.13 -25.17
CA ASP A 162 1.37 -14.98 -25.45
C ASP A 162 0.51 -15.24 -24.20
N ASP A 163 -0.79 -15.37 -24.42
CA ASP A 163 -1.80 -15.55 -23.35
C ASP A 163 -1.53 -16.80 -22.50
N THR A 164 -1.04 -17.88 -23.09
CA THR A 164 -0.73 -19.12 -22.36
C THR A 164 0.36 -18.88 -21.32
N THR A 165 1.38 -18.13 -21.70
CA THR A 165 2.45 -17.71 -20.79
C THR A 165 1.88 -16.79 -19.70
N LEU A 166 1.08 -15.77 -20.07
CA LEU A 166 0.49 -14.83 -19.12
C LEU A 166 -0.40 -15.53 -18.09
N GLU A 167 -1.28 -16.45 -18.51
CA GLU A 167 -2.13 -17.25 -17.62
C GLU A 167 -1.31 -18.13 -16.66
N SER A 168 -0.19 -18.67 -17.10
CA SER A 168 0.68 -19.52 -16.26
C SER A 168 1.39 -18.77 -15.15
N ILE A 169 1.55 -17.45 -15.31
CA ILE A 169 2.27 -16.61 -14.35
C ILE A 169 1.34 -15.88 -13.36
N GLY A 170 0.04 -15.86 -13.66
CA GLY A 170 -1.04 -15.41 -12.74
C GLY A 170 -1.36 -13.94 -12.80
#